data_e768fb8b47f87e5600ea1475fa280905
#
_entry.id   e768fb8b47f87e5600ea1475fa280905
#
_cell.length_a   1.000
_cell.length_b   1.000
_cell.length_c   1.000
_cell.angle_alpha   90.00
_cell.angle_beta   90.00
_cell.angle_gamma   90.00
#
_symmetry.space_group_name_H-M   'P 1'
#
loop_
_entity.id
_entity.type
_entity.pdbx_description
1 polymer ?
#
loop_
_entity_poly.entity_id
_entity_poly.type
_entity_poly.pdbx_seq_one_letter_code
_entity_poly.pdbx_strand_id
1 'polypeptide(L)'
;MPPLPSHRPYQLSLGPLEAEILQIVWELGEVTVKDVHDRILADPNRELAYASVTTVLKRLTSKGWLSCNQQGRSYRWCPLVTQEQAQALLAYARLHEFLAVGNPDVVAAFADSLDQVSLDRLTEIAQRIQTIRQAREKL
;
A
#
# COMPACT_ATOMS: atom_id res chain seq x y z
N MET A 1 7.39 1.35 -14.91
CA MET A 1 6.23 1.14 -14.01
C MET A 1 6.15 -0.33 -13.68
N PRO A 2 6.29 -0.71 -12.42
CA PRO A 2 6.20 -2.12 -12.08
C PRO A 2 4.79 -2.64 -12.37
N PRO A 3 4.65 -3.88 -12.85
CA PRO A 3 3.34 -4.49 -13.04
C PRO A 3 2.65 -4.66 -11.69
N LEU A 4 1.33 -4.69 -11.70
CA LEU A 4 0.57 -5.02 -10.51
C LEU A 4 0.93 -6.44 -10.06
N PRO A 5 1.07 -6.68 -8.73
CA PRO A 5 1.42 -7.99 -8.22
C PRO A 5 0.31 -9.01 -8.48
N SER A 6 0.70 -10.28 -8.60
CA SER A 6 -0.26 -11.39 -8.74
C SER A 6 -1.08 -11.57 -7.45
N HIS A 7 -0.46 -11.38 -6.29
CA HIS A 7 -1.17 -11.36 -5.02
C HIS A 7 -1.66 -9.95 -4.71
N ARG A 8 -2.92 -9.84 -4.31
CA ARG A 8 -3.51 -8.58 -3.90
C ARG A 8 -4.15 -8.74 -2.52
N PRO A 9 -3.92 -7.80 -1.60
CA PRO A 9 -4.64 -7.81 -0.33
C PRO A 9 -6.16 -7.77 -0.53
N TYR A 10 -6.89 -8.42 0.36
CA TYR A 10 -8.35 -8.47 0.32
C TYR A 10 -8.98 -7.13 0.67
N GLN A 11 -8.33 -6.35 1.54
CA GLN A 11 -8.74 -5.01 1.94
C GLN A 11 -7.56 -4.07 1.81
N LEU A 12 -7.70 -3.04 0.99
CA LEU A 12 -6.63 -2.07 0.73
C LEU A 12 -6.62 -0.92 1.74
N SER A 13 -7.71 -0.67 2.46
CA SER A 13 -7.77 0.41 3.44
C SER A 13 -6.92 0.07 4.65
N LEU A 14 -6.07 1.02 5.05
CA LEU A 14 -5.17 0.89 6.19
C LEU A 14 -5.40 2.05 7.16
N GLY A 15 -5.57 1.72 8.45
CA GLY A 15 -5.54 2.71 9.50
C GLY A 15 -4.12 3.23 9.72
N PRO A 16 -3.96 4.34 10.47
CA PRO A 16 -2.64 4.94 10.71
C PRO A 16 -1.65 3.99 11.35
N LEU A 17 -2.05 3.24 12.36
CA LEU A 17 -1.16 2.29 13.04
C LEU A 17 -0.85 1.08 12.15
N GLU A 18 -1.83 0.61 11.38
CA GLU A 18 -1.63 -0.46 10.41
C GLU A 18 -0.58 -0.07 9.37
N ALA A 19 -0.68 1.14 8.83
CA ALA A 19 0.28 1.66 7.84
C ALA A 19 1.69 1.80 8.44
N GLU A 20 1.78 2.29 9.68
CA GLU A 20 3.06 2.42 10.39
C GLU A 20 3.72 1.07 10.62
N ILE A 21 2.98 0.08 11.11
CA ILE A 21 3.52 -1.25 11.38
C ILE A 21 3.89 -1.95 10.07
N LEU A 22 3.09 -1.81 9.03
CA LEU A 22 3.41 -2.37 7.72
C LEU A 22 4.70 -1.78 7.16
N GLN A 23 4.92 -0.48 7.34
CA GLN A 23 6.18 0.18 6.96
C GLN A 23 7.37 -0.45 7.68
N ILE A 24 7.24 -0.71 8.97
CA ILE A 24 8.29 -1.35 9.77
C ILE A 24 8.58 -2.76 9.25
N VAL A 25 7.55 -3.51 8.92
CA VAL A 25 7.71 -4.86 8.35
C VAL A 25 8.49 -4.81 7.03
N TRP A 26 8.19 -3.85 6.16
CA TRP A 26 8.96 -3.70 4.91
C TRP A 26 10.42 -3.37 5.17
N GLU A 27 10.71 -2.54 6.16
CA GLU A 27 12.09 -2.16 6.51
C GLU A 27 12.88 -3.33 7.08
N LEU A 28 12.25 -4.15 7.93
CA LEU A 28 12.91 -5.25 8.63
C LEU A 28 12.83 -6.59 7.89
N GLY A 29 11.85 -6.76 7.00
CA GLY A 29 11.62 -7.99 6.26
C GLY A 29 10.74 -8.96 7.01
N GLU A 30 11.32 -9.88 7.78
CA GLU A 30 10.60 -10.81 8.63
C GLU A 30 10.67 -10.33 10.08
N VAL A 31 9.52 -10.25 10.77
CA VAL A 31 9.44 -9.65 12.10
C VAL A 31 8.70 -10.52 13.09
N THR A 32 9.08 -10.38 14.37
CA THR A 32 8.28 -10.83 15.51
C THR A 32 7.52 -9.63 16.08
N VAL A 33 6.58 -9.89 16.99
CA VAL A 33 5.89 -8.80 17.71
C VAL A 33 6.90 -7.95 18.47
N LYS A 34 7.89 -8.57 19.09
CA LYS A 34 8.95 -7.87 19.84
C LYS A 34 9.72 -6.91 18.94
N ASP A 35 10.09 -7.33 17.73
CA ASP A 35 10.85 -6.49 16.79
C ASP A 35 10.10 -5.21 16.46
N VAL A 36 8.81 -5.33 16.18
CA VAL A 36 7.95 -4.18 15.84
C VAL A 36 7.74 -3.30 17.06
N HIS A 37 7.44 -3.88 18.20
CA HIS A 37 7.21 -3.17 19.46
C HIS A 37 8.46 -2.38 19.87
N ASP A 38 9.63 -3.00 19.83
CA ASP A 38 10.90 -2.34 20.15
C ASP A 38 11.17 -1.17 19.21
N ARG A 39 10.86 -1.33 17.92
CA ARG A 39 11.04 -0.27 16.93
C ARG A 39 10.16 0.94 17.22
N ILE A 40 8.89 0.73 17.58
CA ILE A 40 7.96 1.81 17.90
C ILE A 40 8.38 2.50 19.20
N LEU A 41 8.75 1.73 20.21
CA LEU A 41 9.14 2.28 21.52
C LEU A 41 10.56 2.84 21.55
N ALA A 42 11.31 2.76 20.46
CA ALA A 42 12.55 3.49 20.30
C ALA A 42 12.33 5.01 20.39
N ASP A 43 11.12 5.47 20.04
CA ASP A 43 10.69 6.85 20.29
C ASP A 43 10.22 6.97 21.74
N PRO A 44 10.90 7.75 22.61
CA PRO A 44 10.54 7.85 24.01
C PRO A 44 9.18 8.49 24.27
N ASN A 45 8.59 9.16 23.29
CA ASN A 45 7.27 9.77 23.38
C ASN A 45 6.13 8.83 23.00
N ARG A 46 6.45 7.61 22.55
CA ARG A 46 5.44 6.64 22.12
C ARG A 46 5.15 5.64 23.23
N GLU A 47 3.87 5.41 23.43
CA GLU A 47 3.36 4.36 24.31
C GLU A 47 2.44 3.46 23.48
N LEU A 48 2.74 2.17 23.48
CA LEU A 48 1.92 1.20 22.75
C LEU A 48 2.04 -0.15 23.47
N ALA A 49 0.89 -0.75 23.76
CA ALA A 49 0.88 -2.07 24.38
C ALA A 49 1.35 -3.14 23.39
N TYR A 50 2.07 -4.13 23.93
CA TYR A 50 2.53 -5.28 23.16
C TYR A 50 1.36 -5.99 22.47
N ALA A 51 0.23 -6.16 23.19
CA ALA A 51 -0.98 -6.79 22.67
C ALA A 51 -1.57 -6.00 21.49
N SER A 52 -1.42 -4.68 21.48
CA SER A 52 -1.90 -3.83 20.37
C SER A 52 -1.12 -4.11 19.09
N VAL A 53 0.19 -4.30 19.19
CA VAL A 53 1.03 -4.69 18.04
C VAL A 53 0.58 -6.05 17.49
N THR A 54 0.36 -7.02 18.37
CA THR A 54 -0.12 -8.35 17.99
C THR A 54 -1.46 -8.27 17.24
N THR A 55 -2.38 -7.48 17.77
CA THR A 55 -3.71 -7.28 17.14
C THR A 55 -3.58 -6.70 15.74
N VAL A 56 -2.72 -5.70 15.57
CA VAL A 56 -2.52 -5.06 14.26
C VAL A 56 -1.87 -6.02 13.27
N LEU A 57 -0.84 -6.78 13.69
CA LEU A 57 -0.20 -7.76 12.83
C LEU A 57 -1.19 -8.84 12.37
N LYS A 58 -2.06 -9.31 13.27
CA LYS A 58 -3.13 -10.25 12.91
C LYS A 58 -4.13 -9.65 11.94
N ARG A 59 -4.48 -8.38 12.15
CA ARG A 59 -5.41 -7.66 11.27
C ARG A 59 -4.81 -7.49 9.87
N LEU A 60 -3.54 -7.12 9.77
CA LEU A 60 -2.84 -7.03 8.49
C LEU A 60 -2.78 -8.38 7.78
N THR A 61 -2.60 -9.46 8.53
CA THR A 61 -2.64 -10.82 7.99
C THR A 61 -4.03 -11.16 7.43
N SER A 62 -5.08 -10.82 8.17
CA SER A 62 -6.47 -11.03 7.72
C SER A 62 -6.83 -10.23 6.48
N LYS A 63 -6.27 -9.02 6.36
CA LYS A 63 -6.47 -8.17 5.17
C LYS A 63 -5.66 -8.62 3.96
N GLY A 64 -4.71 -9.55 4.15
CA GLY A 64 -3.90 -10.11 3.06
C GLY A 64 -2.61 -9.36 2.77
N TRP A 65 -2.15 -8.49 3.68
CA TRP A 65 -0.87 -7.78 3.54
C TRP A 65 0.32 -8.57 4.01
N LEU A 66 0.11 -9.42 5.04
CA LEU A 66 1.17 -10.20 5.67
C LEU A 66 0.82 -11.68 5.67
N SER A 67 1.85 -12.51 5.70
CA SER A 67 1.74 -13.92 6.07
C SER A 67 2.35 -14.12 7.44
N CYS A 68 1.80 -15.07 8.19
CA CYS A 68 2.29 -15.43 9.53
C CYS A 68 2.78 -16.87 9.50
N ASN A 69 4.03 -17.07 9.93
CA ASN A 69 4.63 -18.38 10.06
C ASN A 69 4.95 -18.64 11.53
N GLN A 70 4.65 -19.86 12.00
CA GLN A 70 5.04 -20.29 13.33
C GLN A 70 6.34 -21.09 13.22
N GLN A 71 7.37 -20.63 13.94
CA GLN A 71 8.64 -21.34 14.08
C GLN A 71 8.84 -21.68 15.56
N GLY A 72 8.61 -22.93 15.92
CA GLY A 72 8.63 -23.34 17.31
C GLY A 72 7.52 -22.66 18.10
N ARG A 73 7.88 -21.86 19.12
CA ARG A 73 6.94 -21.09 19.94
C ARG A 73 6.79 -19.64 19.46
N SER A 74 7.52 -19.25 18.43
CA SER A 74 7.52 -17.89 17.93
C SER A 74 6.69 -17.77 16.66
N TYR A 75 5.96 -16.66 16.54
CA TYR A 75 5.29 -16.28 15.32
C TYR A 75 6.11 -15.23 14.61
N ARG A 76 6.23 -15.35 13.29
CA ARG A 76 6.93 -14.40 12.43
C ARG A 76 6.01 -13.96 11.30
N TRP A 77 6.05 -12.68 11.01
CA TRP A 77 5.24 -12.06 9.95
C TRP A 77 6.14 -11.57 8.84
N CYS A 78 5.73 -11.83 7.59
CA CYS A 78 6.43 -11.42 6.38
C CYS A 78 5.46 -10.67 5.47
N PRO A 79 5.94 -9.67 4.71
CA PRO A 79 5.08 -9.00 3.74
C PRO A 79 4.78 -9.91 2.55
N LEU A 80 3.53 -9.90 2.08
CA LEU A 80 3.10 -10.61 0.88
C LEU A 80 3.27 -9.77 -0.38
N VAL A 81 3.39 -8.46 -0.23
CA VAL A 81 3.68 -7.52 -1.32
C VAL A 81 4.80 -6.60 -0.88
N THR A 82 5.60 -6.13 -1.85
CA THR A 82 6.64 -5.15 -1.56
C THR A 82 6.02 -3.76 -1.34
N GLN A 83 6.80 -2.85 -0.77
CA GLN A 83 6.36 -1.47 -0.60
C GLN A 83 5.99 -0.82 -1.93
N GLU A 84 6.78 -1.06 -2.98
CA GLU A 84 6.51 -0.53 -4.31
C GLU A 84 5.22 -1.09 -4.89
N GLN A 85 5.00 -2.39 -4.75
CA GLN A 85 3.75 -3.04 -5.18
C GLN A 85 2.56 -2.49 -4.42
N ALA A 86 2.70 -2.26 -3.13
CA ALA A 86 1.65 -1.67 -2.30
C ALA A 86 1.29 -0.25 -2.75
N GLN A 87 2.29 0.58 -3.04
CA GLN A 87 2.07 1.93 -3.54
C GLN A 87 1.31 1.92 -4.87
N ALA A 88 1.67 0.99 -5.77
CA ALA A 88 0.98 0.84 -7.05
C ALA A 88 -0.49 0.42 -6.86
N LEU A 89 -0.75 -0.54 -5.96
CA LEU A 89 -2.11 -1.00 -5.66
C LEU A 89 -2.97 0.10 -5.05
N LEU A 90 -2.42 0.86 -4.10
CA LEU A 90 -3.15 1.95 -3.45
C LEU A 90 -3.43 3.09 -4.42
N ALA A 91 -2.47 3.45 -5.27
CA ALA A 91 -2.65 4.45 -6.29
C ALA A 91 -3.71 4.03 -7.32
N TYR A 92 -3.67 2.78 -7.74
CA TYR A 92 -4.67 2.21 -8.65
C TYR A 92 -6.08 2.31 -8.06
N ALA A 93 -6.24 1.91 -6.79
CA ALA A 93 -7.54 1.95 -6.11
C ALA A 93 -8.08 3.38 -6.02
N ARG A 94 -7.23 4.35 -5.67
CA ARG A 94 -7.63 5.76 -5.60
C ARG A 94 -8.03 6.32 -6.95
N LEU A 95 -7.27 6.00 -7.99
CA LEU A 95 -7.61 6.42 -9.34
C LEU A 95 -8.93 5.82 -9.79
N HIS A 96 -9.14 4.54 -9.51
CA HIS A 96 -10.37 3.84 -9.86
C HIS A 96 -11.59 4.46 -9.15
N GLU A 97 -11.48 4.75 -7.86
CA GLU A 97 -12.52 5.45 -7.10
C GLU A 97 -12.83 6.83 -7.68
N PHE A 98 -11.79 7.58 -8.04
CA PHE A 98 -11.94 8.91 -8.64
C PHE A 98 -12.70 8.83 -9.98
N LEU A 99 -12.31 7.88 -10.83
CA LEU A 99 -12.96 7.71 -12.14
C LEU A 99 -14.39 7.19 -12.00
N ALA A 100 -14.70 6.45 -10.93
CA ALA A 100 -16.03 5.90 -10.67
C ALA A 100 -17.06 6.99 -10.28
N VAL A 101 -16.64 8.19 -9.93
CA VAL A 101 -17.56 9.32 -9.67
C VAL A 101 -18.42 9.61 -10.90
N GLY A 102 -17.92 9.36 -12.10
CA GLY A 102 -18.72 9.32 -13.33
C GLY A 102 -19.28 10.64 -13.81
N ASN A 103 -18.97 11.75 -13.13
CA ASN A 103 -19.43 13.09 -13.54
C ASN A 103 -18.25 13.84 -14.18
N PRO A 104 -18.28 14.05 -15.52
CA PRO A 104 -17.20 14.74 -16.22
C PRO A 104 -16.92 16.15 -15.70
N ASP A 105 -17.96 16.85 -15.24
CA ASP A 105 -17.80 18.23 -14.75
C ASP A 105 -17.01 18.26 -13.44
N VAL A 106 -17.25 17.29 -12.55
CA VAL A 106 -16.50 17.16 -11.29
C VAL A 106 -15.03 16.84 -11.58
N VAL A 107 -14.79 15.92 -12.51
CA VAL A 107 -13.44 15.53 -12.92
C VAL A 107 -12.71 16.73 -13.54
N ALA A 108 -13.37 17.47 -14.42
CA ALA A 108 -12.81 18.65 -15.07
C ALA A 108 -12.50 19.75 -14.04
N ALA A 109 -13.40 20.00 -13.09
CA ALA A 109 -13.18 20.98 -12.03
C ALA A 109 -11.99 20.62 -11.15
N PHE A 110 -11.83 19.33 -10.83
CA PHE A 110 -10.68 18.85 -10.09
C PHE A 110 -9.39 19.05 -10.88
N ALA A 111 -9.39 18.67 -12.16
CA ALA A 111 -8.23 18.83 -13.02
C ALA A 111 -7.84 20.30 -13.17
N ASP A 112 -8.82 21.20 -13.26
CA ASP A 112 -8.59 22.65 -13.35
C ASP A 112 -7.93 23.21 -12.09
N SER A 113 -8.14 22.56 -10.94
CA SER A 113 -7.52 22.97 -9.68
C SER A 113 -6.05 22.53 -9.55
N LEU A 114 -5.58 21.64 -10.43
CA LEU A 114 -4.20 21.15 -10.40
C LEU A 114 -3.23 22.21 -10.95
N ASP A 115 -2.02 22.21 -10.43
CA ASP A 115 -0.95 23.03 -10.99
C ASP A 115 -0.46 22.45 -12.33
N GLN A 116 0.32 23.25 -13.07
CA GLN A 116 0.80 22.85 -14.38
C GLN A 116 1.70 21.61 -14.33
N VAL A 117 2.50 21.48 -13.27
CA VAL A 117 3.40 20.33 -13.09
C VAL A 117 2.61 19.04 -12.94
N SER A 118 1.53 19.06 -12.16
CA SER A 118 0.65 17.89 -11.97
C SER A 118 -0.09 17.54 -13.27
N LEU A 119 -0.55 18.54 -14.03
CA LEU A 119 -1.20 18.30 -15.32
C LEU A 119 -0.22 17.67 -16.32
N ASP A 120 1.02 18.15 -16.36
CA ASP A 120 2.05 17.59 -17.23
C ASP A 120 2.36 16.14 -16.88
N ARG A 121 2.40 15.81 -15.59
CA ARG A 121 2.58 14.44 -15.14
C ARG A 121 1.42 13.52 -15.56
N LEU A 122 0.19 14.00 -15.43
CA LEU A 122 -0.97 13.24 -15.87
C LEU A 122 -0.94 12.98 -17.37
N THR A 123 -0.57 13.97 -18.16
CA THR A 123 -0.43 13.87 -19.61
C THR A 123 0.63 12.81 -19.96
N GLU A 124 1.79 12.87 -19.31
CA GLU A 124 2.86 11.92 -19.53
C GLU A 124 2.42 10.50 -19.19
N ILE A 125 1.72 10.31 -18.07
CA ILE A 125 1.22 8.98 -17.64
C ILE A 125 0.22 8.46 -18.67
N ALA A 126 -0.71 9.30 -19.14
CA ALA A 126 -1.70 8.92 -20.13
C ALA A 126 -1.03 8.44 -21.44
N GLN A 127 0.01 9.16 -21.87
CA GLN A 127 0.77 8.78 -23.06
C GLN A 127 1.48 7.43 -22.89
N ARG A 128 2.09 7.19 -21.73
CA ARG A 128 2.74 5.91 -21.42
C ARG A 128 1.73 4.76 -21.44
N ILE A 129 0.55 4.96 -20.88
CA ILE A 129 -0.51 3.95 -20.87
C ILE A 129 -0.91 3.60 -22.30
N GLN A 130 -1.13 4.59 -23.16
CA GLN A 130 -1.48 4.36 -24.55
C GLN A 130 -0.38 3.57 -25.29
N THR A 131 0.88 3.94 -25.08
CA THR A 131 2.01 3.23 -25.67
C THR A 131 2.04 1.76 -25.26
N ILE A 132 1.84 1.48 -23.97
CA ILE A 132 1.81 0.12 -23.42
C ILE A 132 0.66 -0.69 -24.03
N ARG A 133 -0.53 -0.10 -24.11
CA ARG A 133 -1.72 -0.76 -24.67
C ARG A 133 -1.54 -1.06 -26.15
N GLN A 134 -0.97 -0.13 -26.92
CA GLN A 134 -0.69 -0.35 -28.35
C GLN A 134 0.32 -1.47 -28.55
N ALA A 135 1.34 -1.55 -27.69
CA ALA A 135 2.31 -2.65 -27.74
C ALA A 135 1.65 -4.01 -27.46
N ARG A 136 0.69 -4.07 -26.55
CA ARG A 136 -0.07 -5.30 -26.25
C ARG A 136 -0.94 -5.74 -27.42
N GLU A 137 -1.56 -4.81 -28.12
CA GLU A 137 -2.44 -5.11 -29.26
C GLU A 137 -1.67 -5.67 -30.45
N LYS A 138 -0.36 -5.41 -30.52
CA LYS A 138 0.51 -5.92 -31.59
C LYS A 138 1.09 -7.31 -31.34
N LEU A 139 0.83 -7.89 -30.16
CA LEU A 139 1.34 -9.23 -29.82
C LEU A 139 0.35 -10.32 -30.24
#